data_8578cd8e6b324cb181bd5221ddbf508c
#
_entry.id   8578cd8e6b324cb181bd5221ddbf508c
#
_cell.length_a   1.000
_cell.length_b   1.000
_cell.length_c   1.000
_cell.angle_alpha   90.00
_cell.angle_beta   90.00
_cell.angle_gamma   90.00
#
_symmetry.space_group_name_H-M   'P 1'
#
loop_
_entity.id
_entity.type
_entity.pdbx_description
1 polymer ?
#
loop_
_entity_poly.entity_id
_entity_poly.type
_entity_poly.pdbx_seq_one_letter_code
_entity_poly.pdbx_strand_id
1 'polypeptide(L)'
;MAKQFNLDIDEYQASTYLSAIRSKRDIVLLWMETIKNFLANQPAEEPNVKARLTICVDKMSRLFCALEGGKKIFSIGFPFGVSYGNGQYRFLSREGVEIDSGVSSNVIALINSSQIFGEQDFCKFIDPILELSEYDPHLWTLMRELMIAEDGYVRYDWDEIRQDGHRHPLHHLDVYYSNSSTFKVGLGQQLDQTSLVSILDIATDCHYLMPAVK
;
A
#
# COMPACT_ATOMS: atom_id res chain seq x y z
N MET A 1 20.78 1.13 7.28
CA MET A 1 19.47 0.95 7.94
C MET A 1 18.41 1.56 7.06
N ALA A 2 17.33 0.84 6.81
CA ALA A 2 16.15 1.37 6.13
C ALA A 2 15.64 2.62 6.86
N LYS A 3 15.27 3.66 6.10
CA LYS A 3 14.58 4.81 6.69
C LYS A 3 13.12 4.43 6.86
N GLN A 4 12.56 4.72 8.05
CA GLN A 4 11.16 4.49 8.34
C GLN A 4 10.45 5.81 8.65
N PHE A 5 9.27 5.98 8.07
CA PHE A 5 8.39 7.11 8.32
C PHE A 5 7.06 6.57 8.82
N ASN A 6 6.61 7.04 9.98
CA ASN A 6 5.40 6.54 10.64
C ASN A 6 4.36 7.66 10.73
N LEU A 7 3.08 7.28 10.58
CA LEU A 7 1.95 8.17 10.77
C LEU A 7 0.78 7.38 11.35
N ASP A 8 0.29 7.80 12.51
CA ASP A 8 -0.95 7.29 13.08
C ASP A 8 -2.12 8.04 12.47
N ILE A 9 -3.16 7.32 12.04
CA ILE A 9 -4.31 7.87 11.33
C ILE A 9 -5.61 7.51 12.03
N ASP A 10 -6.59 8.43 11.94
CA ASP A 10 -7.91 8.29 12.50
C ASP A 10 -8.87 7.46 11.62
N GLU A 11 -10.13 7.37 12.02
CA GLU A 11 -11.16 6.61 11.29
C GLU A 11 -11.44 7.16 9.89
N TYR A 12 -11.45 8.48 9.73
CA TYR A 12 -11.70 9.12 8.45
C TYR A 12 -10.55 8.84 7.48
N GLN A 13 -9.31 9.07 7.92
CA GLN A 13 -8.11 8.81 7.14
C GLN A 13 -7.95 7.31 6.83
N ALA A 14 -8.35 6.43 7.76
CA ALA A 14 -8.24 4.98 7.60
C ALA A 14 -9.27 4.37 6.64
N SER A 15 -10.32 5.09 6.26
CA SER A 15 -11.46 4.55 5.48
C SER A 15 -11.04 3.82 4.20
N THR A 16 -10.08 4.36 3.46
CA THR A 16 -9.56 3.75 2.23
C THR A 16 -8.79 2.45 2.50
N TYR A 17 -8.06 2.37 3.63
CA TYR A 17 -7.24 1.20 4.00
C TYR A 17 -8.05 0.04 4.57
N LEU A 18 -9.27 0.29 5.01
CA LEU A 18 -10.22 -0.73 5.48
C LEU A 18 -10.86 -1.51 4.33
N SER A 19 -10.83 -0.95 3.13
CA SER A 19 -11.40 -1.58 1.94
C SER A 19 -10.54 -2.75 1.44
N ALA A 20 -11.19 -3.71 0.76
CA ALA A 20 -10.46 -4.83 0.18
C ALA A 20 -9.66 -4.37 -1.06
N ILE A 21 -8.38 -4.69 -1.10
CA ILE A 21 -7.51 -4.43 -2.24
C ILE A 21 -7.71 -5.56 -3.27
N ARG A 22 -8.21 -5.25 -4.46
CA ARG A 22 -8.57 -6.23 -5.49
C ARG A 22 -8.01 -5.91 -6.88
N SER A 23 -7.51 -4.70 -7.08
CA SER A 23 -7.11 -4.21 -8.39
C SER A 23 -5.95 -3.24 -8.29
N LYS A 24 -5.30 -2.99 -9.43
CA LYS A 24 -4.28 -1.93 -9.56
C LYS A 24 -4.85 -0.55 -9.18
N ARG A 25 -6.13 -0.30 -9.49
CA ARG A 25 -6.82 0.93 -9.09
C ARG A 25 -6.77 1.14 -7.59
N ASP A 26 -7.07 0.08 -6.81
CA ASP A 26 -7.08 0.17 -5.34
C ASP A 26 -5.67 0.44 -4.80
N ILE A 27 -4.64 -0.16 -5.40
CA ILE A 27 -3.24 0.09 -5.05
C ILE A 27 -2.84 1.54 -5.32
N VAL A 28 -3.17 2.07 -6.52
CA VAL A 28 -2.86 3.46 -6.86
C VAL A 28 -3.58 4.42 -5.93
N LEU A 29 -4.84 4.14 -5.61
CA LEU A 29 -5.61 4.93 -4.63
C LEU A 29 -4.92 4.94 -3.26
N LEU A 30 -4.49 3.78 -2.77
CA LEU A 30 -3.76 3.67 -1.50
C LEU A 30 -2.45 4.45 -1.50
N TRP A 31 -1.69 4.41 -2.60
CA TRP A 31 -0.46 5.20 -2.72
C TRP A 31 -0.75 6.69 -2.62
N MET A 32 -1.73 7.19 -3.37
CA MET A 32 -2.06 8.63 -3.40
C MET A 32 -2.65 9.11 -2.06
N GLU A 33 -3.54 8.33 -1.43
CA GLU A 33 -4.07 8.66 -0.11
C GLU A 33 -2.97 8.60 0.97
N THR A 34 -2.04 7.66 0.88
CA THR A 34 -0.87 7.62 1.78
C THR A 34 -0.03 8.89 1.65
N ILE A 35 0.30 9.28 0.42
CA ILE A 35 1.08 10.50 0.15
C ILE A 35 0.34 11.72 0.72
N LYS A 36 -0.97 11.86 0.47
CA LYS A 36 -1.78 12.97 1.00
C LYS A 36 -1.78 13.02 2.53
N ASN A 37 -1.93 11.87 3.19
CA ASN A 37 -1.90 11.79 4.65
C ASN A 37 -0.55 12.25 5.21
N PHE A 38 0.56 11.80 4.63
CA PHE A 38 1.90 12.22 5.04
C PHE A 38 2.17 13.69 4.72
N LEU A 39 1.70 14.22 3.57
CA LEU A 39 1.83 15.64 3.23
C LEU A 39 1.06 16.53 4.19
N ALA A 40 -0.13 16.13 4.61
CA ALA A 40 -0.92 16.83 5.61
C ALA A 40 -0.22 16.82 6.98
N ASN A 41 0.52 15.74 7.28
CA ASN A 41 1.28 15.54 8.51
C ASN A 41 0.47 15.84 9.78
N GLN A 42 -0.77 15.32 9.82
CA GLN A 42 -1.68 15.47 10.94
C GLN A 42 -1.91 14.08 11.58
N PRO A 43 -1.01 13.66 12.48
CA PRO A 43 -1.14 12.36 13.14
C PRO A 43 -2.36 12.36 14.07
N ALA A 44 -3.07 11.24 14.08
CA ALA A 44 -4.13 11.02 15.07
C ALA A 44 -3.52 10.80 16.45
N GLU A 45 -4.22 11.28 17.49
CA GLU A 45 -3.87 11.06 18.88
C GLU A 45 -4.79 10.00 19.51
N GLU A 46 -4.25 9.27 20.52
CA GLU A 46 -5.06 8.33 21.30
C GLU A 46 -6.25 9.05 21.98
N PRO A 47 -7.45 8.49 22.06
CA PRO A 47 -7.81 7.11 21.64
C PRO A 47 -8.31 6.99 20.18
N ASN A 48 -8.11 8.00 19.32
CA ASN A 48 -8.68 8.06 17.97
C ASN A 48 -7.85 7.32 16.92
N VAL A 49 -6.71 6.76 17.28
CA VAL A 49 -5.86 5.99 16.33
C VAL A 49 -6.59 4.75 15.86
N LYS A 50 -6.82 4.63 14.55
CA LYS A 50 -7.45 3.48 13.91
C LYS A 50 -6.47 2.63 13.12
N ALA A 51 -5.43 3.25 12.60
CA ALA A 51 -4.38 2.53 11.90
C ALA A 51 -3.04 3.25 12.04
N ARG A 52 -1.97 2.48 11.81
CA ARG A 52 -0.61 3.02 11.69
C ARG A 52 -0.07 2.74 10.30
N LEU A 53 0.33 3.79 9.61
CA LEU A 53 1.05 3.73 8.35
C LEU A 53 2.56 3.78 8.62
N THR A 54 3.30 2.92 7.95
CA THR A 54 4.77 2.92 8.00
C THR A 54 5.31 2.77 6.59
N ILE A 55 6.08 3.77 6.13
CA ILE A 55 6.81 3.68 4.88
C ILE A 55 8.26 3.30 5.22
N CYS A 56 8.69 2.15 4.73
CA CYS A 56 10.09 1.73 4.78
C CYS A 56 10.75 2.02 3.43
N VAL A 57 11.84 2.80 3.44
CA VAL A 57 12.59 3.16 2.23
C VAL A 57 13.98 2.57 2.32
N ASP A 58 14.27 1.60 1.47
CA ASP A 58 15.58 0.97 1.30
C ASP A 58 15.64 0.35 -0.11
N LYS A 59 16.47 -0.68 -0.32
CA LYS A 59 16.51 -1.47 -1.56
C LYS A 59 15.14 -2.00 -1.97
N MET A 60 14.26 -2.23 -0.99
CA MET A 60 12.89 -2.64 -1.15
C MET A 60 11.97 -1.66 -0.42
N SER A 61 11.47 -0.63 -1.15
CA SER A 61 10.56 0.35 -0.56
C SER A 61 9.14 -0.22 -0.47
N ARG A 62 8.55 -0.15 0.73
CA ARG A 62 7.22 -0.70 1.01
C ARG A 62 6.42 0.19 1.96
N LEU A 63 5.11 0.23 1.73
CA LEU A 63 4.12 0.72 2.68
C LEU A 63 3.62 -0.47 3.52
N PHE A 64 3.54 -0.27 4.82
CA PHE A 64 2.86 -1.14 5.77
C PHE A 64 1.69 -0.38 6.39
N CYS A 65 0.57 -1.07 6.58
CA CYS A 65 -0.59 -0.54 7.27
C CYS A 65 -1.05 -1.56 8.32
N ALA A 66 -0.95 -1.19 9.60
CA ALA A 66 -1.45 -1.99 10.71
C ALA A 66 -2.82 -1.46 11.14
N LEU A 67 -3.83 -2.31 11.07
CA LEU A 67 -5.24 -2.05 11.38
C LEU A 67 -5.68 -2.84 12.61
N GLU A 68 -6.77 -2.40 13.25
CA GLU A 68 -7.45 -3.12 14.31
C GLU A 68 -6.51 -3.59 15.45
N GLY A 69 -5.60 -2.72 15.87
CA GLY A 69 -4.63 -3.06 16.92
C GLY A 69 -3.63 -4.16 16.52
N GLY A 70 -3.35 -4.31 15.21
CA GLY A 70 -2.43 -5.31 14.70
C GLY A 70 -3.09 -6.67 14.37
N LYS A 71 -4.41 -6.80 14.46
CA LYS A 71 -5.11 -8.01 13.99
C LYS A 71 -5.05 -8.18 12.47
N LYS A 72 -4.88 -7.09 11.76
CA LYS A 72 -4.72 -7.07 10.31
C LYS A 72 -3.56 -6.15 9.95
N ILE A 73 -2.59 -6.68 9.25
CA ILE A 73 -1.44 -5.90 8.77
C ILE A 73 -1.24 -6.23 7.31
N PHE A 74 -1.23 -5.22 6.45
CA PHE A 74 -0.87 -5.46 5.06
C PHE A 74 0.35 -4.65 4.63
N SER A 75 0.99 -5.10 3.57
CA SER A 75 2.09 -4.42 2.92
C SER A 75 1.92 -4.44 1.42
N ILE A 76 2.23 -3.30 0.79
CA ILE A 76 2.32 -3.14 -0.67
C ILE A 76 3.66 -2.52 -1.03
N GLY A 77 4.10 -2.72 -2.26
CA GLY A 77 5.21 -1.95 -2.82
C GLY A 77 4.95 -0.45 -2.70
N PHE A 78 5.99 0.36 -2.50
CA PHE A 78 5.86 1.82 -2.45
C PHE A 78 6.91 2.45 -3.37
N PRO A 79 6.58 2.72 -4.65
CA PRO A 79 7.56 3.02 -5.70
C PRO A 79 8.06 4.47 -5.69
N PHE A 80 8.01 5.15 -4.53
CA PHE A 80 8.34 6.57 -4.42
C PHE A 80 9.57 6.80 -3.52
N GLY A 81 10.38 7.78 -3.90
CA GLY A 81 11.36 8.36 -3.01
C GLY A 81 10.68 9.22 -1.95
N VAL A 82 11.11 9.11 -0.71
CA VAL A 82 10.56 9.88 0.43
C VAL A 82 11.68 10.62 1.13
N SER A 83 11.45 11.88 1.41
CA SER A 83 12.31 12.69 2.27
C SER A 83 11.48 13.51 3.24
N TYR A 84 12.08 13.79 4.41
CA TYR A 84 11.50 14.66 5.42
C TYR A 84 12.53 15.72 5.83
N GLY A 85 12.12 16.96 5.76
CA GLY A 85 12.97 18.08 6.15
C GLY A 85 12.14 19.34 6.38
N ASN A 86 12.59 20.20 7.30
CA ASN A 86 11.89 21.43 7.68
C ASN A 86 10.40 21.22 8.07
N GLY A 87 10.08 20.08 8.70
CA GLY A 87 8.72 19.77 9.13
C GLY A 87 7.80 19.25 8.01
N GLN A 88 8.30 19.01 6.81
CA GLN A 88 7.52 18.62 5.64
C GLN A 88 8.05 17.35 4.97
N TYR A 89 7.14 16.53 4.48
CA TYR A 89 7.43 15.39 3.62
C TYR A 89 7.48 15.83 2.16
N ARG A 90 8.35 15.17 1.39
CA ARG A 90 8.41 15.29 -0.08
C ARG A 90 8.43 13.90 -0.68
N PHE A 91 7.67 13.72 -1.75
CA PHE A 91 7.56 12.47 -2.50
C PHE A 91 7.97 12.69 -3.94
N LEU A 92 8.79 11.79 -4.45
CA LEU A 92 9.27 11.82 -5.83
C LEU A 92 9.00 10.47 -6.49
N SER A 93 8.51 10.50 -7.72
CA SER A 93 8.46 9.31 -8.57
C SER A 93 9.88 8.89 -9.00
N ARG A 94 10.01 7.72 -9.61
CA ARG A 94 11.32 7.24 -10.12
C ARG A 94 11.89 8.17 -11.21
N GLU A 95 11.04 8.76 -12.04
CA GLU A 95 11.43 9.72 -13.09
C GLU A 95 11.52 11.17 -12.57
N GLY A 96 11.41 11.38 -11.26
CA GLY A 96 11.64 12.67 -10.59
C GLY A 96 10.44 13.61 -10.56
N VAL A 97 9.24 13.12 -10.87
CA VAL A 97 8.01 13.90 -10.70
C VAL A 97 7.74 14.11 -9.22
N GLU A 98 7.66 15.33 -8.76
CA GLU A 98 7.24 15.64 -7.39
C GLU A 98 5.73 15.45 -7.25
N ILE A 99 5.36 14.68 -6.21
CA ILE A 99 3.95 14.33 -5.96
C ILE A 99 3.48 15.14 -4.77
N ASP A 100 2.84 16.24 -5.04
CA ASP A 100 2.17 17.09 -4.06
C ASP A 100 0.67 16.72 -3.89
N SER A 101 -0.04 17.51 -3.11
CA SER A 101 -1.49 17.31 -2.88
C SER A 101 -2.32 17.53 -4.15
N GLY A 102 -1.89 18.41 -5.05
CA GLY A 102 -2.56 18.67 -6.33
C GLY A 102 -2.41 17.49 -7.28
N VAL A 103 -1.17 17.04 -7.49
CA VAL A 103 -0.86 15.86 -8.31
C VAL A 103 -1.58 14.62 -7.78
N SER A 104 -1.52 14.36 -6.45
CA SER A 104 -2.22 13.23 -5.83
C SER A 104 -3.73 13.29 -6.08
N SER A 105 -4.33 14.49 -5.96
CA SER A 105 -5.77 14.68 -6.19
C SER A 105 -6.16 14.49 -7.66
N ASN A 106 -5.33 14.93 -8.61
CA ASN A 106 -5.55 14.69 -10.03
C ASN A 106 -5.51 13.21 -10.38
N VAL A 107 -4.52 12.47 -9.84
CA VAL A 107 -4.46 11.01 -10.01
C VAL A 107 -5.69 10.34 -9.42
N ILE A 108 -6.13 10.71 -8.21
CA ILE A 108 -7.33 10.15 -7.57
C ILE A 108 -8.58 10.44 -8.42
N ALA A 109 -8.74 11.65 -8.93
CA ALA A 109 -9.85 12.00 -9.81
C ALA A 109 -9.87 11.16 -11.09
N LEU A 110 -8.71 10.98 -11.72
CA LEU A 110 -8.54 10.13 -12.89
C LEU A 110 -8.94 8.67 -12.65
N ILE A 111 -8.41 8.06 -11.59
CA ILE A 111 -8.68 6.64 -11.31
C ILE A 111 -10.11 6.40 -10.81
N ASN A 112 -10.77 7.43 -10.29
CA ASN A 112 -12.19 7.36 -9.89
C ASN A 112 -13.14 7.65 -11.06
N SER A 113 -12.67 8.32 -12.12
CA SER A 113 -13.42 8.36 -13.37
C SER A 113 -13.50 6.93 -13.91
N SER A 114 -14.70 6.44 -14.23
CA SER A 114 -14.92 5.06 -14.73
C SER A 114 -14.18 4.76 -16.04
N GLN A 115 -13.55 5.75 -16.64
CA GLN A 115 -12.95 5.68 -17.97
C GLN A 115 -11.60 4.97 -18.01
N ILE A 116 -10.79 4.97 -16.93
CA ILE A 116 -9.44 4.38 -16.96
C ILE A 116 -9.45 2.89 -16.63
N PHE A 117 -10.14 2.48 -15.57
CA PHE A 117 -10.13 1.09 -15.08
C PHE A 117 -11.41 0.30 -15.38
N GLY A 118 -12.44 0.95 -15.90
CA GLY A 118 -13.72 0.33 -16.26
C GLY A 118 -13.86 -0.03 -17.74
N GLU A 119 -13.00 0.50 -18.61
CA GLU A 119 -13.05 0.27 -20.03
C GLU A 119 -12.23 -0.95 -20.44
N GLN A 120 -12.83 -1.83 -21.25
CA GLN A 120 -12.13 -2.97 -21.87
C GLN A 120 -11.31 -2.55 -23.11
N ASP A 121 -11.51 -1.32 -23.59
CA ASP A 121 -10.80 -0.78 -24.74
C ASP A 121 -9.53 -0.07 -24.29
N PHE A 122 -8.39 -0.68 -24.61
CA PHE A 122 -7.07 -0.17 -24.31
C PHE A 122 -6.82 1.28 -24.85
N CYS A 123 -7.44 1.63 -25.98
CA CYS A 123 -7.26 2.97 -26.55
C CYS A 123 -7.99 4.05 -25.75
N LYS A 124 -9.14 3.75 -25.20
CA LYS A 124 -9.91 4.72 -24.38
C LYS A 124 -9.31 5.01 -23.02
N PHE A 125 -8.45 4.13 -22.53
CA PHE A 125 -7.67 4.33 -21.30
C PHE A 125 -6.72 5.54 -21.41
N ILE A 126 -6.19 5.83 -22.58
CA ILE A 126 -5.16 6.85 -22.80
C ILE A 126 -5.75 8.26 -22.84
N ASP A 127 -6.91 8.43 -23.48
CA ASP A 127 -7.49 9.74 -23.76
C ASP A 127 -7.65 10.64 -22.53
N PRO A 128 -8.23 10.19 -21.39
CA PRO A 128 -8.37 11.02 -20.19
C PRO A 128 -7.04 11.46 -19.59
N ILE A 129 -5.99 10.63 -19.75
CA ILE A 129 -4.65 10.95 -19.26
C ILE A 129 -4.01 12.01 -20.15
N LEU A 130 -4.18 11.90 -21.46
CA LEU A 130 -3.67 12.89 -22.42
C LEU A 130 -4.35 14.25 -22.28
N GLU A 131 -5.67 14.27 -22.10
CA GLU A 131 -6.42 15.51 -21.87
C GLU A 131 -5.89 16.26 -20.64
N LEU A 132 -5.63 15.56 -19.54
CA LEU A 132 -5.05 16.19 -18.35
C LEU A 132 -3.57 16.53 -18.49
N SER A 133 -2.84 15.81 -19.34
CA SER A 133 -1.42 16.09 -19.62
C SER A 133 -1.19 17.40 -20.36
N GLU A 134 -2.20 17.97 -21.00
CA GLU A 134 -2.15 19.34 -21.56
C GLU A 134 -1.97 20.40 -20.46
N TYR A 135 -2.49 20.13 -19.27
CA TYR A 135 -2.39 21.03 -18.11
C TYR A 135 -1.21 20.69 -17.18
N ASP A 136 -0.84 19.39 -17.14
CA ASP A 136 0.29 18.88 -16.35
C ASP A 136 1.11 17.90 -17.18
N PRO A 137 2.24 18.35 -17.78
CA PRO A 137 3.08 17.50 -18.63
C PRO A 137 3.69 16.28 -17.93
N HIS A 138 3.76 16.30 -16.59
CA HIS A 138 4.33 15.20 -15.80
C HIS A 138 3.31 14.12 -15.50
N LEU A 139 2.00 14.39 -15.69
CA LEU A 139 0.95 13.45 -15.32
C LEU A 139 1.01 12.16 -16.13
N TRP A 140 1.29 12.22 -17.44
CA TRP A 140 1.47 11.03 -18.27
C TRP A 140 2.63 10.15 -17.77
N THR A 141 3.76 10.79 -17.48
CA THR A 141 4.94 10.10 -16.96
C THR A 141 4.62 9.38 -15.65
N LEU A 142 3.98 10.09 -14.71
CA LEU A 142 3.59 9.52 -13.43
C LEU A 142 2.58 8.37 -13.60
N MET A 143 1.53 8.55 -14.39
CA MET A 143 0.52 7.50 -14.61
C MET A 143 1.13 6.24 -15.21
N ARG A 144 2.04 6.37 -16.17
CA ARG A 144 2.79 5.25 -16.73
C ARG A 144 3.57 4.50 -15.65
N GLU A 145 4.30 5.21 -14.79
CA GLU A 145 5.04 4.62 -13.67
C GLU A 145 4.11 3.87 -12.71
N LEU A 146 2.98 4.48 -12.33
CA LEU A 146 2.01 3.88 -11.43
C LEU A 146 1.41 2.59 -11.99
N MET A 147 1.15 2.55 -13.30
CA MET A 147 0.56 1.38 -13.96
C MET A 147 1.52 0.20 -14.04
N ILE A 148 2.81 0.44 -14.25
CA ILE A 148 3.84 -0.61 -14.37
C ILE A 148 4.48 -1.00 -13.04
N ALA A 149 4.30 -0.20 -11.98
CA ALA A 149 4.87 -0.50 -10.67
C ALA A 149 4.31 -1.82 -10.11
N GLU A 150 5.16 -2.60 -9.48
CA GLU A 150 4.77 -3.86 -8.85
C GLU A 150 3.98 -3.61 -7.56
N ASP A 151 2.88 -4.33 -7.38
CA ASP A 151 2.00 -4.19 -6.23
C ASP A 151 2.60 -4.87 -4.99
N GLY A 152 3.13 -6.09 -5.16
CA GLY A 152 3.77 -6.86 -4.10
C GLY A 152 2.92 -7.00 -2.85
N TYR A 153 1.60 -7.23 -3.01
CA TYR A 153 0.65 -7.22 -1.91
C TYR A 153 0.75 -8.48 -1.06
N VAL A 154 0.95 -8.29 0.24
CA VAL A 154 0.95 -9.34 1.28
C VAL A 154 0.12 -8.84 2.45
N ARG A 155 -0.70 -9.72 3.04
CA ARG A 155 -1.53 -9.39 4.19
C ARG A 155 -1.43 -10.46 5.27
N TYR A 156 -1.22 -10.05 6.49
CA TYR A 156 -1.40 -10.85 7.70
C TYR A 156 -2.82 -10.64 8.24
N ASP A 157 -3.48 -11.75 8.58
CA ASP A 157 -4.77 -11.77 9.24
C ASP A 157 -4.70 -12.61 10.53
N TRP A 158 -5.21 -12.06 11.62
CA TRP A 158 -5.66 -12.79 12.79
C TRP A 158 -7.18 -12.94 12.67
N ASP A 159 -7.64 -14.07 12.16
CA ASP A 159 -9.05 -14.29 11.80
C ASP A 159 -9.73 -15.29 12.76
N GLU A 160 -10.24 -14.75 13.86
CA GLU A 160 -10.98 -15.55 14.88
C GLU A 160 -12.33 -16.04 14.35
N ILE A 161 -12.91 -15.35 13.36
CA ILE A 161 -14.28 -15.60 12.90
C ILE A 161 -14.32 -16.75 11.89
N ARG A 162 -13.33 -16.80 10.98
CA ARG A 162 -13.31 -17.77 9.87
C ARG A 162 -12.30 -18.88 10.08
N GLN A 163 -11.75 -19.01 11.28
CA GLN A 163 -10.79 -20.06 11.58
C GLN A 163 -11.40 -21.44 11.28
N ASP A 164 -10.70 -22.25 10.47
CA ASP A 164 -11.06 -23.62 10.09
C ASP A 164 -9.80 -24.49 10.02
N GLY A 165 -9.26 -24.86 11.18
CA GLY A 165 -8.12 -25.74 11.32
C GLY A 165 -6.95 -25.40 10.38
N HIS A 166 -6.51 -26.37 9.57
CA HIS A 166 -5.39 -26.19 8.65
C HIS A 166 -5.78 -25.48 7.34
N ARG A 167 -7.07 -25.38 7.01
CA ARG A 167 -7.53 -24.73 5.77
C ARG A 167 -7.56 -23.22 5.91
N HIS A 168 -7.91 -22.73 7.09
CA HIS A 168 -7.96 -21.31 7.42
C HIS A 168 -7.41 -21.12 8.84
N PRO A 169 -6.07 -21.11 9.00
CA PRO A 169 -5.45 -20.95 10.32
C PRO A 169 -5.81 -19.61 10.96
N LEU A 170 -5.86 -19.57 12.30
CA LEU A 170 -6.12 -18.37 13.08
C LEU A 170 -5.17 -17.23 12.68
N HIS A 171 -3.89 -17.55 12.50
CA HIS A 171 -2.87 -16.64 12.04
C HIS A 171 -2.37 -17.09 10.67
N HIS A 172 -2.44 -16.23 9.68
CA HIS A 172 -1.95 -16.56 8.34
C HIS A 172 -1.52 -15.33 7.55
N LEU A 173 -0.69 -15.58 6.54
CA LEU A 173 -0.38 -14.62 5.50
C LEU A 173 -1.19 -14.98 4.25
N ASP A 174 -1.84 -13.99 3.66
CA ASP A 174 -2.33 -14.00 2.29
C ASP A 174 -1.28 -13.36 1.39
N VAL A 175 -0.76 -14.13 0.44
CA VAL A 175 0.25 -13.68 -0.52
C VAL A 175 -0.40 -13.54 -1.88
N TYR A 176 -0.47 -12.30 -2.37
CA TYR A 176 -1.10 -11.97 -3.65
C TYR A 176 -0.01 -11.81 -4.71
N TYR A 177 0.14 -12.79 -5.57
CA TYR A 177 1.14 -12.77 -6.64
C TYR A 177 0.56 -12.33 -8.00
N SER A 178 -0.77 -12.23 -8.09
CA SER A 178 -1.48 -11.61 -9.21
C SER A 178 -2.84 -11.08 -8.72
N ASN A 179 -3.50 -10.26 -9.52
CA ASN A 179 -4.81 -9.69 -9.18
C ASN A 179 -5.92 -10.75 -9.02
N SER A 180 -5.71 -11.94 -9.59
CA SER A 180 -6.69 -13.04 -9.58
C SER A 180 -6.27 -14.24 -8.71
N SER A 181 -5.07 -14.22 -8.14
CA SER A 181 -4.50 -15.39 -7.48
C SER A 181 -3.81 -15.04 -6.18
N THR A 182 -4.16 -15.78 -5.14
CA THR A 182 -3.54 -15.69 -3.82
C THR A 182 -3.33 -17.09 -3.26
N PHE A 183 -2.37 -17.23 -2.36
CA PHE A 183 -2.23 -18.41 -1.53
C PHE A 183 -2.01 -18.02 -0.07
N LYS A 184 -2.32 -18.95 0.82
CA LYS A 184 -2.20 -18.75 2.27
C LYS A 184 -0.99 -19.47 2.82
N VAL A 185 -0.32 -18.81 3.77
CA VAL A 185 0.73 -19.42 4.59
C VAL A 185 0.27 -19.36 6.03
N GLY A 186 -0.01 -20.54 6.62
CA GLY A 186 -0.37 -20.65 8.03
C GLY A 186 0.82 -20.32 8.92
N LEU A 187 0.55 -19.61 10.02
CA LEU A 187 1.53 -19.24 11.02
C LEU A 187 1.18 -19.92 12.37
N GLY A 188 2.21 -20.37 13.08
CA GLY A 188 2.04 -21.00 14.40
C GLY A 188 1.78 -20.01 15.53
N GLN A 189 1.91 -18.69 15.28
CA GLN A 189 1.74 -17.65 16.29
C GLN A 189 1.33 -16.32 15.65
N GLN A 190 0.92 -15.38 16.48
CA GLN A 190 0.64 -14.02 16.09
C GLN A 190 1.88 -13.35 15.49
N LEU A 191 1.66 -12.58 14.44
CA LEU A 191 2.67 -11.75 13.79
C LEU A 191 2.42 -10.27 14.14
N ASP A 192 3.47 -9.57 14.51
CA ASP A 192 3.45 -8.12 14.64
C ASP A 192 4.01 -7.43 13.38
N GLN A 193 3.89 -6.11 13.32
CA GLN A 193 4.39 -5.34 12.19
C GLN A 193 5.92 -5.48 12.01
N THR A 194 6.68 -5.53 13.10
CA THR A 194 8.14 -5.66 13.06
C THR A 194 8.56 -6.97 12.42
N SER A 195 7.88 -8.05 12.80
CA SER A 195 8.10 -9.37 12.21
C SER A 195 7.72 -9.42 10.73
N LEU A 196 6.60 -8.77 10.34
CA LEU A 196 6.22 -8.70 8.92
C LEU A 196 7.23 -7.87 8.10
N VAL A 197 7.75 -6.77 8.65
CA VAL A 197 8.85 -6.01 8.02
C VAL A 197 10.07 -6.90 7.82
N SER A 198 10.47 -7.68 8.85
CA SER A 198 11.61 -8.59 8.76
C SER A 198 11.41 -9.68 7.71
N ILE A 199 10.20 -10.25 7.58
CA ILE A 199 9.90 -11.26 6.54
C ILE A 199 10.07 -10.70 5.14
N LEU A 200 9.76 -9.41 4.93
CA LEU A 200 9.76 -8.76 3.63
C LEU A 200 11.05 -7.98 3.35
N ASP A 201 11.98 -7.92 4.30
CA ASP A 201 13.28 -7.25 4.15
C ASP A 201 14.34 -8.26 3.69
N ILE A 202 14.84 -8.09 2.47
CA ILE A 202 15.88 -8.95 1.89
C ILE A 202 17.22 -8.89 2.62
N ALA A 203 17.40 -7.97 3.55
CA ALA A 203 18.63 -7.83 4.34
C ALA A 203 18.59 -8.62 5.66
N THR A 204 17.45 -9.25 5.99
CA THR A 204 17.30 -10.11 7.17
C THR A 204 17.52 -11.58 6.83
N ASP A 205 17.61 -12.42 7.87
CA ASP A 205 17.72 -13.87 7.70
C ASP A 205 16.44 -14.45 7.07
N CYS A 206 16.63 -15.50 6.25
CA CYS A 206 15.51 -16.17 5.59
C CYS A 206 14.56 -16.82 6.61
N HIS A 207 13.27 -16.69 6.37
CA HIS A 207 12.23 -17.40 7.08
C HIS A 207 11.93 -18.75 6.41
N TYR A 208 11.88 -19.83 7.20
CA TYR A 208 11.63 -21.18 6.70
C TYR A 208 10.16 -21.53 6.85
N LEU A 209 9.55 -22.05 5.77
CA LEU A 209 8.23 -22.67 5.84
C LEU A 209 8.37 -24.08 6.41
N MET A 210 7.72 -24.33 7.53
CA MET A 210 7.68 -25.65 8.14
C MET A 210 6.31 -26.29 7.87
N PRO A 211 6.25 -27.61 7.58
CA PRO A 211 4.99 -28.32 7.51
C PRO A 211 4.23 -28.20 8.84
N ALA A 212 2.89 -28.13 8.77
CA ALA A 212 2.07 -28.19 9.98
C ALA A 212 2.36 -29.50 10.71
N VAL A 213 2.67 -29.41 12.01
CA VAL A 213 2.79 -30.59 12.85
C VAL A 213 1.38 -31.18 13.00
N LYS A 214 1.22 -32.46 12.59
CA LYS A 214 -0.05 -33.20 12.69
C LYS A 214 -0.31 -33.62 14.14
#